data_7a0c1ff4d0ed059822bc410e7055a325
#
_entry.id   7a0c1ff4d0ed059822bc410e7055a325
#
_cell.length_a   1.000
_cell.length_b   1.000
_cell.length_c   1.000
_cell.angle_alpha   90.00
_cell.angle_beta   90.00
_cell.angle_gamma   90.00
#
_symmetry.space_group_name_H-M   'P 1'
#
loop_
_entity.id
_entity.type
_entity.pdbx_description
1 polymer ?
#
loop_
_entity_poly.entity_id
_entity_poly.type
_entity_poly.pdbx_seq_one_letter_code
_entity_poly.pdbx_strand_id
1 'polypeptide(L)'
;MLAVGRAMMAAPKLMLLDEPSLGLAPMLVEEIYDIINRFNTEQKTSVLLVEQNVRIALSIAHYGYVMENGRAVLDGTAEFLKNNEDVREFYMGLSAVGAKKSYRDVKHYKRRKRWL
;
A
#
# COMPACT_ATOMS: atom_id res chain seq x y z
N MET A 1 12.81 -11.22 -5.67
CA MET A 1 12.16 -12.25 -6.53
C MET A 1 12.29 -13.66 -5.94
N LEU A 2 13.49 -14.15 -5.65
CA LEU A 2 13.70 -15.50 -5.10
C LEU A 2 12.95 -15.75 -3.78
N ALA A 3 12.97 -14.79 -2.85
CA ALA A 3 12.28 -14.90 -1.57
C ALA A 3 10.77 -15.05 -1.72
N VAL A 4 10.16 -14.33 -2.65
CA VAL A 4 8.72 -14.43 -2.96
C VAL A 4 8.40 -15.82 -3.53
N GLY A 5 9.20 -16.30 -4.48
CA GLY A 5 9.05 -17.65 -5.04
C GLY A 5 9.15 -18.75 -3.98
N ARG A 6 10.08 -18.64 -3.04
CA ARG A 6 10.20 -19.57 -1.92
C ARG A 6 8.98 -19.56 -1.00
N ALA A 7 8.45 -18.38 -0.69
CA ALA A 7 7.24 -18.23 0.11
C ALA A 7 6.03 -18.88 -0.58
N MET A 8 5.91 -18.68 -1.88
CA MET A 8 4.83 -19.27 -2.69
C MET A 8 4.88 -20.81 -2.73
N MET A 9 6.06 -21.41 -2.73
CA MET A 9 6.23 -22.86 -2.72
C MET A 9 5.70 -23.54 -1.46
N ALA A 10 5.62 -22.80 -0.35
CA ALA A 10 5.02 -23.31 0.90
C ALA A 10 3.49 -23.43 0.84
N ALA A 11 2.85 -22.97 -0.25
CA ALA A 11 1.40 -22.89 -0.42
C ALA A 11 0.68 -22.26 0.80
N PRO A 12 1.08 -21.06 1.24
CA PRO A 12 0.60 -20.47 2.47
C PRO A 12 -0.86 -20.01 2.35
N LYS A 13 -1.56 -19.96 3.48
CA LYS A 13 -2.89 -19.31 3.57
C LYS A 13 -2.79 -17.79 3.71
N LEU A 14 -1.70 -17.32 4.30
CA LEU A 14 -1.37 -15.91 4.47
C LEU A 14 0.10 -15.69 4.09
N MET A 15 0.33 -14.70 3.24
CA MET A 15 1.67 -14.26 2.86
C MET A 15 1.91 -12.84 3.38
N LEU A 16 3.04 -12.62 4.03
CA LEU A 16 3.49 -11.33 4.52
C LEU A 16 4.61 -10.82 3.63
N LEU A 17 4.42 -9.67 3.00
CA LEU A 17 5.36 -9.06 2.07
C LEU A 17 5.74 -7.67 2.55
N ASP A 18 7.00 -7.47 2.87
CA ASP A 18 7.54 -6.19 3.30
C ASP A 18 8.39 -5.57 2.18
N GLU A 19 7.87 -4.51 1.57
CA GLU A 19 8.49 -3.76 0.46
C GLU A 19 9.06 -4.66 -0.65
N PRO A 20 8.27 -5.57 -1.26
CA PRO A 20 8.80 -6.55 -2.22
C PRO A 20 9.33 -5.91 -3.51
N SER A 21 8.96 -4.66 -3.80
CA SER A 21 9.46 -3.90 -4.96
C SER A 21 10.81 -3.22 -4.74
N LEU A 22 11.29 -3.16 -3.49
CA LEU A 22 12.52 -2.43 -3.15
C LEU A 22 13.74 -2.96 -3.91
N GLY A 23 14.45 -2.05 -4.57
CA GLY A 23 15.66 -2.38 -5.33
C GLY A 23 15.43 -3.05 -6.68
N LEU A 24 14.19 -3.19 -7.13
CA LEU A 24 13.86 -3.76 -8.44
C LEU A 24 13.75 -2.68 -9.52
N ALA A 25 14.12 -3.05 -10.75
CA ALA A 25 13.84 -2.23 -11.93
C ALA A 25 12.31 -2.10 -12.16
N PRO A 26 11.82 -1.00 -12.75
CA PRO A 26 10.38 -0.77 -12.94
C PRO A 26 9.62 -1.92 -13.62
N MET A 27 10.20 -2.53 -14.65
CA MET A 27 9.61 -3.70 -15.32
C MET A 27 9.41 -4.89 -14.38
N LEU A 28 10.39 -5.13 -13.51
CA LEU A 28 10.31 -6.24 -12.54
C LEU A 28 9.32 -5.94 -11.42
N VAL A 29 9.10 -4.66 -11.10
CA VAL A 29 8.09 -4.25 -10.13
C VAL A 29 6.69 -4.62 -10.63
N GLU A 30 6.36 -4.29 -11.86
CA GLU A 30 5.07 -4.67 -12.46
C GLU A 30 4.88 -6.18 -12.46
N GLU A 31 5.89 -6.93 -12.90
CA GLU A 31 5.86 -8.38 -12.96
C GLU A 31 5.61 -9.02 -11.58
N ILE A 32 6.32 -8.56 -10.54
CA ILE A 32 6.14 -9.11 -9.18
C ILE A 32 4.74 -8.84 -8.63
N TYR A 33 4.16 -7.68 -8.90
CA TYR A 33 2.81 -7.36 -8.46
C TYR A 33 1.73 -8.13 -9.22
N ASP A 34 1.93 -8.40 -10.50
CA ASP A 34 1.06 -9.27 -11.27
C ASP A 34 1.10 -10.71 -10.70
N ILE A 35 2.27 -11.21 -10.35
CA ILE A 35 2.44 -12.51 -9.72
C ILE A 35 1.71 -12.56 -8.36
N ILE A 36 1.90 -11.56 -7.51
CA ILE A 36 1.25 -11.48 -6.20
C ILE A 36 -0.28 -11.43 -6.35
N ASN A 37 -0.78 -10.64 -7.28
CA ASN A 37 -2.21 -10.53 -7.54
C ASN A 37 -2.80 -11.86 -8.03
N ARG A 38 -2.14 -12.52 -8.96
CA ARG A 38 -2.54 -13.85 -9.44
C ARG A 38 -2.52 -14.88 -8.32
N PHE A 39 -1.52 -14.86 -7.47
CA PHE A 39 -1.43 -15.77 -6.34
C PHE A 39 -2.59 -15.58 -5.35
N ASN A 40 -2.96 -14.33 -5.08
CA ASN A 40 -4.13 -14.01 -4.26
C ASN A 40 -5.44 -14.49 -4.92
N THR A 41 -5.63 -14.22 -6.22
CA THR A 41 -6.89 -14.52 -6.90
C THR A 41 -7.05 -16.02 -7.24
N GLU A 42 -6.01 -16.68 -7.71
CA GLU A 42 -6.04 -18.07 -8.17
C GLU A 42 -5.88 -19.06 -7.01
N GLN A 43 -4.94 -18.80 -6.09
CA GLN A 43 -4.64 -19.69 -4.97
C GLN A 43 -5.43 -19.38 -3.70
N LYS A 44 -6.20 -18.27 -3.70
CA LYS A 44 -6.94 -17.78 -2.52
C LYS A 44 -6.07 -17.52 -1.29
N THR A 45 -4.80 -17.22 -1.50
CA THR A 45 -3.87 -16.83 -0.45
C THR A 45 -4.14 -15.39 -0.04
N SER A 46 -4.37 -15.14 1.23
CA SER A 46 -4.42 -13.77 1.75
C SER A 46 -3.03 -13.14 1.73
N VAL A 47 -2.95 -11.87 1.38
CA VAL A 47 -1.68 -11.15 1.32
C VAL A 47 -1.75 -9.91 2.20
N LEU A 48 -0.80 -9.78 3.11
CA LEU A 48 -0.53 -8.54 3.83
C LEU A 48 0.72 -7.90 3.22
N LEU A 49 0.51 -6.81 2.51
CA LEU A 49 1.55 -6.09 1.79
C LEU A 49 1.91 -4.79 2.51
N VAL A 50 3.19 -4.58 2.79
CA VAL A 50 3.74 -3.30 3.24
C VAL A 50 4.47 -2.66 2.08
N GLU A 51 4.05 -1.47 1.69
CA GLU A 51 4.64 -0.71 0.58
C GLU A 51 4.71 0.78 0.88
N GLN A 52 5.80 1.39 0.48
CA GLN A 52 5.97 2.84 0.53
C GLN A 52 5.30 3.52 -0.68
N ASN A 53 5.30 2.88 -1.83
CA ASN A 53 4.64 3.38 -3.03
C ASN A 53 3.13 3.10 -2.98
N VAL A 54 2.38 4.11 -2.56
CA VAL A 54 0.92 4.02 -2.37
C VAL A 54 0.18 3.69 -3.67
N ARG A 55 0.62 4.22 -4.81
CA ARG A 55 -0.01 3.92 -6.11
C ARG A 55 0.04 2.44 -6.43
N ILE A 56 1.20 1.85 -6.26
CA ILE A 56 1.41 0.42 -6.50
C ILE A 56 0.58 -0.40 -5.50
N ALA A 57 0.71 -0.11 -4.20
CA ALA A 57 -0.03 -0.84 -3.18
C ALA A 57 -1.54 -0.83 -3.43
N LEU A 58 -2.12 0.35 -3.71
CA LEU A 58 -3.54 0.49 -3.95
C LEU A 58 -4.01 -0.07 -5.31
N SER A 59 -3.10 -0.35 -6.24
CA SER A 59 -3.47 -0.96 -7.52
C SER A 59 -3.95 -2.41 -7.38
N ILE A 60 -3.45 -3.12 -6.39
CA ILE A 60 -3.77 -4.53 -6.15
C ILE A 60 -4.51 -4.77 -4.82
N ALA A 61 -4.47 -3.84 -3.87
CA ALA A 61 -5.10 -3.99 -2.57
C ALA A 61 -6.63 -3.90 -2.66
N HIS A 62 -7.31 -4.64 -1.78
CA HIS A 62 -8.75 -4.51 -1.54
C HIS A 62 -9.02 -3.53 -0.40
N TYR A 63 -8.17 -3.54 0.61
CA TYR A 63 -8.26 -2.71 1.80
C TYR A 63 -6.87 -2.23 2.21
N GLY A 64 -6.77 -1.05 2.79
CA GLY A 64 -5.49 -0.49 3.20
C GLY A 64 -5.52 0.22 4.54
N TYR A 65 -4.35 0.28 5.15
CA TYR A 65 -4.05 1.05 6.36
C TYR A 65 -2.92 2.02 6.05
N VAL A 66 -3.13 3.30 6.28
CA VAL A 66 -2.07 4.32 6.18
C VAL A 66 -1.39 4.43 7.54
N MET A 67 -0.08 4.18 7.56
CA MET A 67 0.71 4.17 8.77
C MET A 67 1.57 5.43 8.86
N GLU A 68 1.56 6.07 10.04
CA GLU A 68 2.47 7.17 10.38
C GLU A 68 3.00 6.98 11.80
N ASN A 69 4.32 7.08 11.96
CA ASN A 69 4.95 7.00 13.27
C ASN A 69 4.49 5.79 14.11
N GLY A 70 4.38 4.63 13.48
CA GLY A 70 3.97 3.39 14.11
C GLY A 70 2.48 3.28 14.44
N ARG A 71 1.63 4.14 13.87
CA ARG A 71 0.18 4.14 14.10
C ARG A 71 -0.58 4.13 12.80
N ALA A 72 -1.70 3.42 12.74
CA ALA A 72 -2.65 3.53 11.65
C ALA A 72 -3.44 4.85 11.84
N VAL A 73 -3.29 5.76 10.88
CA VAL A 73 -3.94 7.09 10.91
C VAL A 73 -5.20 7.15 10.06
N LEU A 74 -5.27 6.30 9.03
CA LEU A 74 -6.40 6.19 8.12
C LEU A 74 -6.51 4.75 7.64
N ASP A 75 -7.73 4.27 7.47
CA ASP A 75 -7.98 2.96 6.88
C ASP A 75 -9.25 2.97 6.03
N GLY A 76 -9.34 2.06 5.09
CA GLY A 76 -10.52 1.91 4.25
C GLY A 76 -10.30 1.03 3.03
N THR A 77 -11.33 0.93 2.21
CA THR A 77 -11.22 0.24 0.93
C THR A 77 -10.19 0.93 0.02
N ALA A 78 -9.59 0.17 -0.89
CA ALA A 78 -8.64 0.74 -1.84
C ALA A 78 -9.26 1.89 -2.66
N GLU A 79 -10.53 1.76 -3.03
CA GLU A 79 -11.27 2.81 -3.74
C GLU A 79 -11.42 4.08 -2.89
N PHE A 80 -11.81 3.94 -1.63
CA PHE A 80 -11.90 5.06 -0.69
C PHE A 80 -10.55 5.77 -0.53
N LEU A 81 -9.47 5.01 -0.35
CA LEU A 81 -8.13 5.58 -0.19
C LEU A 81 -7.61 6.26 -1.46
N LYS A 82 -7.88 5.69 -2.64
CA LYS A 82 -7.52 6.32 -3.93
C LYS A 82 -8.19 7.68 -4.15
N ASN A 83 -9.40 7.85 -3.65
CA ASN A 83 -10.19 9.06 -3.79
C ASN A 83 -10.03 10.05 -2.63
N ASN A 84 -9.35 9.64 -1.56
CA ASN A 84 -9.10 10.51 -0.41
C ASN A 84 -8.08 11.60 -0.78
N GLU A 85 -8.44 12.87 -0.52
CA GLU A 85 -7.60 14.02 -0.90
C GLU A 85 -6.24 14.01 -0.18
N ASP A 86 -6.22 13.66 1.11
CA ASP A 86 -4.98 13.61 1.88
C ASP A 86 -4.04 12.52 1.38
N VAL A 87 -4.56 11.34 1.04
CA VAL A 87 -3.78 10.26 0.45
C VAL A 87 -3.20 10.68 -0.89
N ARG A 88 -4.00 11.35 -1.73
CA ARG A 88 -3.55 11.83 -3.04
C ARG A 88 -2.48 12.90 -2.92
N GLU A 89 -2.66 13.84 -2.01
CA GLU A 89 -1.74 14.96 -1.83
C GLU A 89 -0.42 14.52 -1.18
N PHE A 90 -0.49 13.80 -0.05
CA PHE A 90 0.70 13.47 0.75
C PHE A 90 1.47 12.26 0.27
N TYR A 91 0.77 11.23 -0.18
CA TYR A 91 1.39 9.95 -0.49
C TYR A 91 1.49 9.65 -1.99
N MET A 92 0.66 10.26 -2.81
CA MET A 92 0.70 10.07 -4.27
C MET A 92 1.32 11.25 -5.00
N GLY A 93 1.59 12.37 -4.33
CA GLY A 93 2.16 13.57 -4.93
C GLY A 93 1.25 14.26 -5.96
N LEU A 94 -0.05 14.03 -5.87
CA LEU A 94 -1.05 14.60 -6.76
C LEU A 94 -1.65 15.85 -6.11
N SER A 95 -0.89 16.93 -6.00
CA SER A 95 -1.49 18.18 -5.53
C SER A 95 -2.29 18.84 -6.66
N ALA A 96 -3.53 19.20 -6.36
CA ALA A 96 -4.44 19.86 -7.30
C ALA A 96 -4.05 21.31 -7.62
N VAL A 97 -3.15 21.90 -6.85
CA VAL A 97 -2.61 23.26 -7.06
C VAL A 97 -1.17 23.28 -6.58
N GLY A 98 -0.23 23.73 -7.39
CA GLY A 98 1.22 23.75 -7.22
C GLY A 98 1.82 24.44 -6.00
N ALA A 99 1.18 24.34 -4.84
CA ALA A 99 1.70 24.77 -3.56
C ALA A 99 2.13 23.54 -2.77
N LYS A 100 3.44 23.39 -2.55
CA LYS A 100 3.98 22.50 -1.51
C LYS A 100 3.41 22.94 -0.18
N LYS A 101 2.30 22.36 0.26
CA LYS A 101 1.85 22.48 1.64
C LYS A 101 2.84 21.71 2.50
N SER A 102 3.48 22.43 3.42
CA SER A 102 4.33 21.82 4.42
C SER A 102 3.47 20.95 5.35
N TYR A 103 4.00 19.82 5.79
CA TYR A 103 3.42 18.94 6.82
C TYR A 103 2.99 19.71 8.10
N ARG A 104 3.55 20.90 8.32
CA ARG A 104 3.19 21.80 9.43
C ARG A 104 1.83 22.47 9.28
N ASP A 105 1.30 22.55 8.07
CA ASP A 105 0.06 23.30 7.76
C ASP A 105 -1.20 22.43 7.86
N VAL A 106 -1.03 21.12 8.06
CA VAL A 106 -2.15 20.17 8.19
C VAL A 106 -2.54 19.99 9.65
N LYS A 107 -2.90 21.09 10.31
CA LYS A 107 -3.33 21.07 11.73
C LYS A 107 -4.76 20.57 11.95
N HIS A 108 -5.52 20.25 10.92
CA HIS A 108 -6.96 19.94 11.05
C HIS A 108 -7.35 18.52 10.71
N TYR A 109 -6.40 17.61 10.60
CA TYR A 109 -6.72 16.21 10.45
C TYR A 109 -7.30 15.67 11.77
N LYS A 110 -8.63 15.52 11.83
CA LYS A 110 -9.27 14.78 12.93
C LYS A 110 -8.91 13.29 12.78
N ARG A 111 -7.79 12.92 13.38
CA ARG A 111 -7.38 11.52 13.52
C ARG A 111 -8.48 10.78 14.26
N ARG A 112 -9.22 9.93 13.58
CA ARG A 112 -10.11 9.00 14.26
C ARG A 112 -9.24 8.06 15.10
N LYS A 113 -9.23 8.29 16.41
CA LYS A 113 -8.69 7.34 17.37
C LYS A 113 -9.56 6.07 17.29
N ARG A 114 -9.13 5.06 16.56
CA ARG A 114 -9.91 3.83 16.39
C ARG A 114 -9.35 2.64 17.15
N TRP A 115 -8.23 2.81 17.85
CA TRP A 115 -7.63 1.75 18.64
C TRP A 115 -7.31 2.26 20.04
N LEU A 116 -8.25 2.04 20.91
CA LEU A 116 -8.03 1.85 22.32
C LEU A 116 -8.30 0.39 22.63
#